data_939711a4613f484c1c86a8643feff82e
#
_entry.id   939711a4613f484c1c86a8643feff82e
#
_cell.length_a   1.000
_cell.length_b   1.000
_cell.length_c   1.000
_cell.angle_alpha   90.00
_cell.angle_beta   90.00
_cell.angle_gamma   90.00
#
_symmetry.space_group_name_H-M   'P 1'
#
loop_
_entity.id
_entity.type
_entity.pdbx_description
1 polymer ?
#
loop_
_entity_poly.entity_id
_entity_poly.type
_entity_poly.pdbx_seq_one_letter_code
_entity_poly.pdbx_strand_id
1 'polypeptide(L)'
;MTTGIVTLHRVLKAPPMRVYRAFIEADALAKWLPPHGFTCRVEQLEARVGGTFRMAFFNFGNGHRHAFGGEYLALEPGKRIRYTDRFDDPNLPGEMHVTITLTQ
;
A
#
# COMPACT_ATOMS: atom_id res chain seq x y z
N MET A 1 20.26 -12.14 -12.89
CA MET A 1 18.93 -11.53 -12.80
C MET A 1 18.95 -10.43 -11.75
N THR A 2 18.37 -9.34 -12.08
CA THR A 2 18.27 -8.24 -11.14
C THR A 2 16.88 -8.14 -10.58
N THR A 3 16.77 -7.94 -9.29
CA THR A 3 15.53 -7.47 -8.71
C THR A 3 15.60 -5.95 -8.75
N GLY A 4 14.66 -5.37 -9.46
CA GLY A 4 14.60 -3.92 -9.54
C GLY A 4 13.88 -3.33 -8.34
N ILE A 5 14.24 -2.10 -8.03
CA ILE A 5 13.46 -1.29 -7.10
C ILE A 5 12.66 -0.31 -7.93
N VAL A 6 11.35 -0.37 -7.79
CA VAL A 6 10.46 0.57 -8.47
C VAL A 6 10.07 1.66 -7.47
N THR A 7 10.28 2.91 -7.85
CA THR A 7 9.89 4.04 -7.01
C THR A 7 8.69 4.72 -7.62
N LEU A 8 7.61 4.81 -6.85
CA LEU A 8 6.41 5.52 -7.26
C LEU A 8 6.26 6.79 -6.42
N HIS A 9 5.93 7.86 -7.10
CA HIS A 9 5.72 9.15 -6.44
C HIS A 9 4.38 9.73 -6.91
N ARG A 10 3.54 10.13 -5.96
CA ARG A 10 2.24 10.70 -6.27
C ARG A 10 1.99 11.95 -5.44
N VAL A 11 1.39 12.95 -6.08
CA VAL A 11 0.96 14.17 -5.43
C VAL A 11 -0.56 14.24 -5.55
N LEU A 12 -1.24 14.28 -4.42
CA LEU A 12 -2.69 14.28 -4.38
C LEU A 12 -3.20 15.63 -3.88
N LYS A 13 -4.14 16.21 -4.62
CA LYS A 13 -4.79 17.47 -4.26
C LYS A 13 -6.16 17.18 -3.65
N ALA A 14 -6.20 17.12 -2.33
CA ALA A 14 -7.43 16.84 -1.58
C ALA A 14 -7.17 17.27 -0.13
N PRO A 15 -8.18 17.28 0.74
CA PRO A 15 -7.93 17.57 2.16
C PRO A 15 -6.89 16.59 2.71
N PRO A 16 -5.69 17.07 3.08
CA PRO A 16 -4.56 16.18 3.35
C PRO A 16 -4.81 15.14 4.44
N MET A 17 -5.45 15.53 5.52
CA MET A 17 -5.69 14.58 6.61
C MET A 17 -6.68 13.48 6.23
N ARG A 18 -7.64 13.79 5.37
CA ARG A 18 -8.59 12.78 4.90
C ARG A 18 -7.88 11.73 4.05
N VAL A 19 -7.03 12.19 3.13
CA VAL A 19 -6.27 11.29 2.27
C VAL A 19 -5.27 10.48 3.09
N TYR A 20 -4.59 11.14 4.03
CA TYR A 20 -3.65 10.47 4.90
C TYR A 20 -4.32 9.29 5.64
N ARG A 21 -5.50 9.53 6.21
CA ARG A 21 -6.24 8.48 6.92
C ARG A 21 -6.62 7.32 6.00
N ALA A 22 -6.97 7.63 4.74
CA ALA A 22 -7.32 6.59 3.78
C ALA A 22 -6.17 5.62 3.54
N PHE A 23 -4.93 6.05 3.72
CA PHE A 23 -3.76 5.20 3.52
C PHE A 23 -3.32 4.44 4.78
N ILE A 24 -3.73 4.88 5.96
CA ILE A 24 -3.27 4.26 7.21
C ILE A 24 -4.34 3.51 7.97
N GLU A 25 -5.59 3.59 7.54
CA GLU A 25 -6.69 2.88 8.20
C GLU A 25 -7.07 1.65 7.39
N ALA A 26 -7.06 0.49 8.04
CA ALA A 26 -7.30 -0.79 7.38
C ALA A 26 -8.65 -0.84 6.67
N ASP A 27 -9.71 -0.37 7.32
CA ASP A 27 -11.05 -0.38 6.73
C ASP A 27 -11.14 0.48 5.48
N ALA A 28 -10.48 1.62 5.50
CA ALA A 28 -10.46 2.52 4.34
C ALA A 28 -9.66 1.89 3.20
N LEU A 29 -8.46 1.36 3.49
CA LEU A 29 -7.64 0.70 2.48
C LEU A 29 -8.39 -0.44 1.80
N ALA A 30 -9.09 -1.26 2.57
CA ALA A 30 -9.83 -2.39 2.02
C ALA A 30 -10.90 -1.97 1.03
N LYS A 31 -11.39 -0.73 1.14
CA LYS A 31 -12.45 -0.23 0.25
C LYS A 31 -11.93 0.34 -1.04
N TRP A 32 -10.81 1.05 -1.03
CA TRP A 32 -10.37 1.78 -2.22
C TRP A 32 -9.13 1.20 -2.91
N LEU A 33 -8.31 0.45 -2.19
CA LEU A 33 -7.04 -0.03 -2.72
C LEU A 33 -7.18 -1.12 -3.80
N PRO A 34 -8.09 -2.11 -3.66
CA PRO A 34 -8.12 -3.20 -4.62
C PRO A 34 -8.56 -2.74 -6.02
N PRO A 35 -7.91 -3.27 -7.06
CA PRO A 35 -8.34 -2.98 -8.41
C PRO A 35 -9.70 -3.60 -8.70
N HIS A 36 -10.32 -3.16 -9.82
CA HIS A 36 -11.61 -3.68 -10.23
C HIS A 36 -11.57 -5.21 -10.40
N GLY A 37 -12.55 -5.89 -9.84
CA GLY A 37 -12.61 -7.36 -9.89
C GLY A 37 -11.90 -8.05 -8.72
N PHE A 38 -11.39 -7.27 -7.76
CA PHE A 38 -10.70 -7.80 -6.59
C PHE A 38 -11.30 -7.27 -5.30
N THR A 39 -11.19 -8.06 -4.24
CA THR A 39 -11.38 -7.58 -2.88
C THR A 39 -10.04 -7.54 -2.17
N CYS A 40 -9.96 -6.77 -1.11
CA CYS A 40 -8.75 -6.66 -0.30
C CYS A 40 -9.03 -7.04 1.14
N ARG A 41 -8.17 -7.89 1.68
CA ARG A 41 -8.18 -8.19 3.10
C ARG A 41 -6.91 -7.66 3.72
N VAL A 42 -7.04 -6.80 4.73
CA VAL A 42 -5.90 -6.29 5.48
C VAL A 42 -5.68 -7.23 6.65
N GLU A 43 -4.59 -7.96 6.63
CA GLU A 43 -4.28 -8.96 7.65
C GLU A 43 -3.53 -8.36 8.81
N GLN A 44 -2.72 -7.34 8.56
CA GLN A 44 -1.95 -6.64 9.56
C GLN A 44 -1.70 -5.22 9.09
N LEU A 45 -1.77 -4.27 9.98
CA LEU A 45 -1.41 -2.89 9.67
C LEU A 45 -0.94 -2.18 10.94
N GLU A 46 0.34 -1.88 10.99
CA GLU A 46 0.94 -1.12 12.06
C GLU A 46 1.30 0.27 11.52
N ALA A 47 0.41 1.22 11.70
CA ALA A 47 0.55 2.55 11.13
C ALA A 47 1.53 3.41 11.93
N ARG A 48 2.80 3.06 11.88
CA ARG A 48 3.89 3.78 12.53
C ARG A 48 5.17 3.56 11.74
N VAL A 49 6.12 4.47 11.88
CA VAL A 49 7.44 4.31 11.24
C VAL A 49 8.09 3.05 11.79
N GLY A 50 8.58 2.20 10.89
CA GLY A 50 9.11 0.89 11.24
C GLY A 50 8.03 -0.17 11.42
N GLY A 51 6.76 0.20 11.39
CA GLY A 51 5.66 -0.77 11.42
C GLY A 51 5.49 -1.46 10.08
N THR A 52 4.89 -2.64 10.09
CA THR A 52 4.69 -3.44 8.90
C THR A 52 3.22 -3.58 8.56
N PHE A 53 2.93 -3.91 7.30
CA PHE A 53 1.58 -4.23 6.88
C PHE A 53 1.57 -5.48 6.02
N ARG A 54 0.44 -6.19 6.05
CA ARG A 54 0.20 -7.39 5.23
C ARG A 54 -1.22 -7.33 4.70
N MET A 55 -1.35 -7.53 3.40
CA MET A 55 -2.64 -7.49 2.72
C MET A 55 -2.72 -8.58 1.69
N ALA A 56 -3.93 -8.90 1.24
CA ALA A 56 -4.13 -9.83 0.15
C ALA A 56 -5.27 -9.36 -0.73
N PHE A 57 -5.08 -9.43 -2.03
CA PHE A 57 -6.14 -9.23 -3.01
C PHE A 57 -6.69 -10.58 -3.41
N PHE A 58 -8.01 -10.68 -3.49
CA PHE A 58 -8.70 -11.88 -3.96
C PHE A 58 -9.43 -11.56 -5.26
N ASN A 59 -9.18 -12.36 -6.28
CA ASN A 59 -9.85 -12.24 -7.55
C ASN A 59 -11.22 -12.91 -7.50
N PHE A 60 -12.28 -12.17 -7.81
CA PHE A 60 -13.64 -12.71 -7.82
C PHE A 60 -13.83 -13.87 -8.79
N GLY A 61 -13.17 -13.78 -9.95
CA GLY A 61 -13.41 -14.72 -11.03
C GLY A 61 -12.82 -16.11 -10.79
N ASN A 62 -11.64 -16.18 -10.18
CA ASN A 62 -10.92 -17.45 -10.02
C ASN A 62 -10.55 -17.76 -8.56
N GLY A 63 -10.81 -16.85 -7.64
CA GLY A 63 -10.49 -17.05 -6.25
C GLY A 63 -9.01 -17.00 -5.90
N HIS A 64 -8.15 -16.61 -6.82
CA HIS A 64 -6.73 -16.53 -6.58
C HIS A 64 -6.40 -15.40 -5.60
N ARG A 65 -5.46 -15.69 -4.72
CA ARG A 65 -5.01 -14.77 -3.70
C ARG A 65 -3.62 -14.23 -4.06
N HIS A 66 -3.47 -12.92 -3.98
CA HIS A 66 -2.19 -12.25 -4.19
C HIS A 66 -1.82 -11.49 -2.92
N ALA A 67 -0.93 -12.05 -2.12
CA ALA A 67 -0.51 -11.45 -0.86
C ALA A 67 0.68 -10.52 -1.08
N PHE A 68 0.72 -9.46 -0.33
CA PHE A 68 1.82 -8.50 -0.38
C PHE A 68 1.94 -7.81 0.97
N GLY A 69 3.07 -7.17 1.18
CA GLY A 69 3.31 -6.44 2.40
C GLY A 69 4.53 -5.58 2.32
N GLY A 70 4.79 -4.84 3.37
CA GLY A 70 5.93 -3.94 3.42
C GLY A 70 6.07 -3.28 4.76
N GLU A 71 6.84 -2.19 4.77
CA GLU A 71 7.19 -1.45 5.97
C GLU A 71 6.98 0.04 5.73
N TYR A 72 6.48 0.72 6.74
CA TYR A 72 6.35 2.18 6.70
C TYR A 72 7.70 2.81 7.00
N LEU A 73 8.19 3.62 6.06
CA LEU A 73 9.46 4.33 6.20
C LEU A 73 9.28 5.74 6.75
N ALA A 74 8.15 6.38 6.42
CA ALA A 74 7.85 7.72 6.92
C ALA A 74 6.34 7.90 6.99
N LEU A 75 5.86 8.47 8.07
CA LEU A 75 4.46 8.82 8.26
C LEU A 75 4.41 10.24 8.82
N GLU A 76 4.20 11.20 7.92
CA GLU A 76 4.08 12.62 8.27
C GLU A 76 2.63 13.03 8.09
N PRO A 77 1.85 13.11 9.18
CA PRO A 77 0.41 13.35 9.08
C PRO A 77 0.06 14.57 8.24
N GLY A 78 -0.80 14.33 7.24
CA GLY A 78 -1.24 15.38 6.34
C GLY A 78 -0.21 15.86 5.35
N LYS A 79 0.98 15.27 5.30
CA LYS A 79 2.08 15.72 4.44
C LYS A 79 2.62 14.64 3.54
N ARG A 80 3.06 13.53 4.10
CA ARG A 80 3.75 12.52 3.30
C ARG A 80 3.65 11.14 3.93
N ILE A 81 3.57 10.14 3.06
CA ILE A 81 3.65 8.73 3.45
C ILE A 81 4.69 8.06 2.57
N ARG A 82 5.61 7.32 3.17
CA ARG A 82 6.58 6.51 2.43
C ARG A 82 6.54 5.10 2.97
N TYR A 83 6.52 4.13 2.06
CA TYR A 83 6.55 2.73 2.45
C TYR A 83 7.16 1.87 1.37
N THR A 84 7.59 0.68 1.76
CA THR A 84 8.00 -0.36 0.82
C THR A 84 6.81 -1.26 0.54
N ASP A 85 6.83 -1.95 -0.59
CA ASP A 85 5.79 -2.88 -0.95
C ASP A 85 6.39 -4.03 -1.76
N ARG A 86 5.98 -5.26 -1.45
CA ARG A 86 6.52 -6.45 -2.09
C ARG A 86 5.49 -7.56 -2.11
N PHE A 87 5.32 -8.18 -3.28
CA PHE A 87 4.46 -9.35 -3.40
C PHE A 87 5.18 -10.60 -2.88
N ASP A 88 4.40 -11.53 -2.30
CA ASP A 88 4.93 -12.81 -1.82
C ASP A 88 5.23 -13.76 -2.97
N ASP A 89 4.64 -13.54 -4.14
CA ASP A 89 4.79 -14.40 -5.31
C ASP A 89 6.22 -14.35 -5.84
N PRO A 90 6.93 -15.48 -5.92
CA PRO A 90 8.29 -15.51 -6.45
C PRO A 90 8.38 -15.14 -7.94
N ASN A 91 7.27 -15.18 -8.66
CA ASN A 91 7.22 -14.73 -10.05
C ASN A 91 7.08 -13.21 -10.18
N LEU A 92 6.89 -12.52 -9.07
CA LEU A 92 6.80 -11.07 -9.01
C LEU A 92 7.90 -10.53 -8.09
N PRO A 93 9.18 -10.75 -8.44
CA PRO A 93 10.27 -10.32 -7.58
C PRO A 93 10.44 -8.80 -7.62
N GLY A 94 11.08 -8.28 -6.59
CA GLY A 94 11.38 -6.87 -6.50
C GLY A 94 10.61 -6.20 -5.38
N GLU A 95 11.11 -5.07 -4.98
CA GLU A 95 10.53 -4.26 -3.93
C GLU A 95 10.19 -2.90 -4.50
N MET A 96 8.97 -2.41 -4.22
CA MET A 96 8.57 -1.08 -4.61
C MET A 96 8.76 -0.12 -3.45
N HIS A 97 9.26 1.07 -3.76
CA HIS A 97 9.31 2.16 -2.80
C HIS A 97 8.27 3.19 -3.23
N VAL A 98 7.31 3.41 -2.38
CA VAL A 98 6.18 4.30 -2.69
C VAL A 98 6.27 5.55 -1.84
N THR A 99 6.16 6.70 -2.49
CA THR A 99 6.10 7.99 -1.80
C THR A 99 4.82 8.70 -2.23
N ILE A 100 4.03 9.09 -1.24
CA ILE A 100 2.79 9.83 -1.47
C ILE A 100 2.94 11.17 -0.78
N THR A 101 2.90 12.23 -1.56
CA THR A 101 2.98 13.60 -1.07
C THR A 101 1.59 14.22 -1.13
N LEU A 102 1.15 14.79 -0.03
CA LEU A 102 -0.18 15.37 0.09
C LEU A 102 -0.09 16.89 0.02
N THR A 103 -0.88 17.49 -0.86
CA THR A 103 -0.96 18.93 -0.99
C THR A 103 -2.41 19.35 -0.94
N GLN A 104 -2.61 20.56 -0.46
CA GLN A 104 -3.94 21.15 -0.39
C GLN A 104 -4.23 22.03 -1.60
#